data_5796e1f64b1a574e7d4fc8313bc124a6
#
_entry.id   5796e1f64b1a574e7d4fc8313bc124a6
#
_cell.length_a   1.000
_cell.length_b   1.000
_cell.length_c   1.000
_cell.angle_alpha   90.00
_cell.angle_beta   90.00
_cell.angle_gamma   90.00
#
_symmetry.space_group_name_H-M   'P 1'
#
loop_
_entity.id
_entity.type
_entity.pdbx_description
1 polymer ?
#
loop_
_entity_poly.entity_id
_entity_poly.type
_entity_poly.pdbx_seq_one_letter_code
_entity_poly.pdbx_strand_id
1 'polypeptide(L)'
;MTKTLTTMTAALALMAGIASADEVRVYNWSDYIDESLLKKFEEETGLTLVYDVFDSNELLETKMLAGGSGYDVVVPTGGFLQRQIQAGVFQPLDKAKLGNYGNLWDVISDRTARFDPDNTYAINYMWGTTGIGTNVDKVKEVLGDDAPLDSLALIFDPANMEKLASCGVHFLDAPDELFPAALTYLGIDPNTHDKEDLEKAAQLMESVRPHIQKFHSSEYINALANGDICVAIGWSGDVLQARGRAQEAKNGVNIAYNPPKEGALMWFDMMAIPVDAPNPEGAHKFLNFMMDGQNMAAASNYVFYANGNKAAQEFLVPDVIDDPAVYPPAEALETTYIKDPYPAKVQRSVTRLWTRIKSGV
;
A
#
# COMPACT_ATOMS: atom_id res chain seq x y z
N MET A 1 -5.35 -52.76 -58.88
CA MET A 1 -6.01 -51.53 -58.32
C MET A 1 -5.50 -51.33 -56.91
N THR A 2 -4.43 -50.61 -56.77
CA THR A 2 -3.74 -50.34 -55.54
C THR A 2 -4.16 -48.96 -55.07
N LYS A 3 -4.84 -48.86 -53.92
CA LYS A 3 -5.22 -47.57 -53.28
C LYS A 3 -4.13 -47.17 -52.32
N THR A 4 -3.43 -46.07 -52.61
CA THR A 4 -2.45 -45.41 -51.75
C THR A 4 -3.20 -44.54 -50.72
N LEU A 5 -3.05 -44.83 -49.44
CA LEU A 5 -3.55 -44.01 -48.33
C LEU A 5 -2.48 -43.00 -48.02
N THR A 6 -2.78 -41.71 -48.23
CA THR A 6 -1.92 -40.60 -47.83
C THR A 6 -2.29 -40.17 -46.41
N THR A 7 -1.39 -40.43 -45.45
CA THR A 7 -1.53 -39.97 -44.05
C THR A 7 -1.07 -38.52 -43.96
N MET A 8 -1.99 -37.63 -43.66
CA MET A 8 -1.75 -36.21 -43.44
C MET A 8 -1.46 -36.00 -41.97
N THR A 9 -0.19 -35.82 -41.62
CA THR A 9 0.23 -35.52 -40.26
C THR A 9 0.01 -34.04 -40.03
N ALA A 10 -0.97 -33.68 -39.18
CA ALA A 10 -1.20 -32.33 -38.72
C ALA A 10 -0.17 -31.99 -37.63
N ALA A 11 0.77 -31.14 -37.97
CA ALA A 11 1.67 -30.52 -36.98
C ALA A 11 0.91 -29.45 -36.20
N LEU A 12 0.54 -29.74 -34.95
CA LEU A 12 0.07 -28.75 -33.98
C LEU A 12 1.30 -27.94 -33.58
N ALA A 13 1.46 -26.74 -34.10
CA ALA A 13 2.41 -25.77 -33.61
C ALA A 13 1.86 -25.25 -32.25
N LEU A 14 2.45 -25.68 -31.13
CA LEU A 14 2.34 -24.99 -29.87
C LEU A 14 2.99 -23.60 -30.07
N MET A 15 2.18 -22.57 -30.21
CA MET A 15 2.62 -21.19 -29.93
C MET A 15 2.71 -21.05 -28.41
N ALA A 16 3.81 -21.51 -27.83
CA ALA A 16 4.25 -20.97 -26.55
C ALA A 16 4.51 -19.48 -26.80
N GLY A 17 3.73 -18.62 -26.18
CA GLY A 17 3.96 -17.19 -26.21
C GLY A 17 5.38 -16.97 -25.68
N ILE A 18 6.28 -16.55 -26.56
CA ILE A 18 7.58 -16.05 -26.19
C ILE A 18 7.27 -14.76 -25.44
N ALA A 19 7.37 -14.77 -24.11
CA ALA A 19 7.45 -13.53 -23.34
C ALA A 19 8.57 -12.71 -23.99
N SER A 20 8.24 -11.52 -24.49
CA SER A 20 9.21 -10.69 -25.20
C SER A 20 10.27 -10.30 -24.20
N ALA A 21 11.55 -10.61 -24.48
CA ALA A 21 12.67 -10.15 -23.66
C ALA A 21 12.78 -8.60 -23.61
N ASP A 22 11.95 -7.93 -24.41
CA ASP A 22 11.88 -6.47 -24.56
C ASP A 22 10.74 -5.84 -23.72
N GLU A 23 9.99 -6.61 -22.93
CA GLU A 23 8.88 -6.12 -22.10
C GLU A 23 9.14 -6.38 -20.62
N VAL A 24 8.78 -5.42 -19.78
CA VAL A 24 8.78 -5.53 -18.31
C VAL A 24 7.36 -5.27 -17.80
N ARG A 25 6.84 -6.18 -16.98
CA ARG A 25 5.49 -6.09 -16.41
C ARG A 25 5.55 -5.79 -14.93
N VAL A 26 5.04 -4.63 -14.54
CA VAL A 26 5.00 -4.14 -13.17
C VAL A 26 3.56 -4.18 -12.66
N TYR A 27 3.35 -4.71 -11.46
CA TYR A 27 2.07 -4.71 -10.75
C TYR A 27 2.23 -3.96 -9.44
N ASN A 28 1.72 -2.73 -9.40
CA ASN A 28 1.88 -1.82 -8.29
C ASN A 28 0.52 -1.35 -7.77
N TRP A 29 0.52 -0.57 -6.71
CA TRP A 29 -0.68 0.07 -6.17
C TRP A 29 -1.22 1.13 -7.14
N SER A 30 -2.54 1.38 -7.08
CA SER A 30 -3.15 2.51 -7.78
C SER A 30 -2.65 3.84 -7.21
N ASP A 31 -2.56 4.86 -8.08
CA ASP A 31 -2.11 6.22 -7.71
C ASP A 31 -0.74 6.27 -7.01
N TYR A 32 0.22 5.40 -7.36
CA TYR A 32 1.44 5.17 -6.58
C TYR A 32 2.75 5.36 -7.34
N ILE A 33 2.73 6.00 -8.49
CA ILE A 33 3.92 6.39 -9.26
C ILE A 33 3.59 7.60 -10.13
N ASP A 34 4.60 8.44 -10.40
CA ASP A 34 4.52 9.45 -11.45
C ASP A 34 4.63 8.74 -12.83
N GLU A 35 3.57 8.83 -13.64
CA GLU A 35 3.52 8.19 -14.96
C GLU A 35 4.65 8.66 -15.91
N SER A 36 5.23 9.84 -15.68
CA SER A 36 6.40 10.32 -16.45
C SER A 36 7.61 9.41 -16.26
N LEU A 37 7.74 8.74 -15.11
CA LEU A 37 8.81 7.77 -14.84
C LEU A 37 8.68 6.50 -15.68
N LEU A 38 7.46 6.08 -16.00
CA LEU A 38 7.22 4.91 -16.84
C LEU A 38 7.81 5.16 -18.23
N LYS A 39 7.50 6.33 -18.82
CA LYS A 39 8.02 6.76 -20.09
C LYS A 39 9.54 6.94 -20.07
N LYS A 40 10.08 7.56 -19.01
CA LYS A 40 11.51 7.73 -18.80
C LYS A 40 12.25 6.39 -18.77
N PHE A 41 11.70 5.38 -18.10
CA PHE A 41 12.25 4.04 -18.07
C PHE A 41 12.35 3.43 -19.46
N GLU A 42 11.30 3.54 -20.28
CA GLU A 42 11.30 3.06 -21.66
C GLU A 42 12.35 3.76 -22.52
N GLU A 43 12.45 5.10 -22.39
CA GLU A 43 13.43 5.92 -23.13
C GLU A 43 14.87 5.56 -22.76
N GLU A 44 15.17 5.30 -21.48
CA GLU A 44 16.52 5.00 -21.00
C GLU A 44 16.96 3.55 -21.26
N THR A 45 16.01 2.62 -21.25
CA THR A 45 16.34 1.18 -21.32
C THR A 45 16.05 0.54 -22.67
N GLY A 46 15.20 1.16 -23.48
CA GLY A 46 14.67 0.58 -24.72
C GLY A 46 13.68 -0.58 -24.50
N LEU A 47 13.27 -0.83 -23.25
CA LEU A 47 12.30 -1.87 -22.91
C LEU A 47 10.89 -1.26 -22.91
N THR A 48 9.90 -2.04 -23.33
CA THR A 48 8.48 -1.67 -23.18
C THR A 48 8.03 -1.96 -21.76
N LEU A 49 7.31 -1.03 -21.12
CA LEU A 49 6.80 -1.19 -19.77
C LEU A 49 5.28 -1.38 -19.76
N VAL A 50 4.82 -2.51 -19.26
CA VAL A 50 3.40 -2.75 -18.97
C VAL A 50 3.19 -2.53 -17.48
N TYR A 51 2.29 -1.60 -17.15
CA TYR A 51 2.05 -1.21 -15.77
C TYR A 51 0.58 -1.43 -15.41
N ASP A 52 0.34 -2.41 -14.55
CA ASP A 52 -0.98 -2.74 -14.04
C ASP A 52 -1.08 -2.35 -12.56
N VAL A 53 -2.29 -2.10 -12.08
CA VAL A 53 -2.52 -1.63 -10.70
C VAL A 53 -3.45 -2.55 -9.92
N PHE A 54 -3.28 -2.52 -8.59
CA PHE A 54 -4.17 -3.15 -7.61
C PHE A 54 -4.43 -2.19 -6.44
N ASP A 55 -5.39 -2.51 -5.60
CA ASP A 55 -5.81 -1.70 -4.44
C ASP A 55 -5.87 -2.47 -3.12
N SER A 56 -5.45 -3.74 -3.11
CA SER A 56 -5.34 -4.52 -1.87
C SER A 56 -4.23 -5.57 -1.92
N ASN A 57 -3.54 -5.73 -0.79
CA ASN A 57 -2.54 -6.78 -0.59
C ASN A 57 -3.12 -8.19 -0.76
N GLU A 58 -4.37 -8.40 -0.36
CA GLU A 58 -5.07 -9.69 -0.47
C GLU A 58 -5.27 -10.09 -1.92
N LEU A 59 -5.56 -9.11 -2.80
CA LEU A 59 -5.68 -9.35 -4.23
C LEU A 59 -4.33 -9.73 -4.84
N LEU A 60 -3.27 -8.96 -4.51
CA LEU A 60 -1.91 -9.28 -4.91
C LEU A 60 -1.49 -10.67 -4.40
N GLU A 61 -1.67 -10.96 -3.11
CA GLU A 61 -1.29 -12.25 -2.51
C GLU A 61 -2.00 -13.43 -3.19
N THR A 62 -3.31 -13.30 -3.43
CA THR A 62 -4.10 -14.33 -4.13
C THR A 62 -3.52 -14.61 -5.51
N LYS A 63 -3.16 -13.58 -6.27
CA LYS A 63 -2.56 -13.71 -7.60
C LYS A 63 -1.17 -14.36 -7.52
N MET A 64 -0.34 -13.95 -6.58
CA MET A 64 1.02 -14.48 -6.41
C MET A 64 1.01 -15.95 -5.98
N LEU A 65 0.17 -16.33 -5.02
CA LEU A 65 0.06 -17.70 -4.54
C LEU A 65 -0.55 -18.66 -5.58
N ALA A 66 -1.32 -18.15 -6.53
CA ALA A 66 -1.83 -18.97 -7.64
C ALA A 66 -0.72 -19.37 -8.61
N GLY A 67 0.40 -18.65 -8.66
CA GLY A 67 1.49 -18.83 -9.62
C GLY A 67 1.13 -18.43 -11.05
N GLY A 68 2.13 -18.31 -11.92
CA GLY A 68 1.93 -17.89 -13.31
C GLY A 68 1.38 -16.48 -13.42
N SER A 69 1.81 -15.57 -12.53
CA SER A 69 1.28 -14.21 -12.46
C SER A 69 1.50 -13.39 -13.73
N GLY A 70 2.60 -13.69 -14.43
CA GLY A 70 3.02 -12.99 -15.63
C GLY A 70 3.65 -11.62 -15.36
N TYR A 71 3.88 -11.26 -14.09
CA TYR A 71 4.56 -10.02 -13.71
C TYR A 71 6.04 -10.23 -13.41
N ASP A 72 6.83 -9.20 -13.67
CA ASP A 72 8.27 -9.15 -13.44
C ASP A 72 8.60 -8.46 -12.12
N VAL A 73 7.84 -7.43 -11.76
CA VAL A 73 7.96 -6.70 -10.49
C VAL A 73 6.60 -6.55 -9.85
N VAL A 74 6.54 -6.79 -8.54
CA VAL A 74 5.34 -6.57 -7.73
C VAL A 74 5.69 -5.82 -6.45
N VAL A 75 4.70 -5.15 -5.84
CA VAL A 75 4.94 -4.25 -4.70
C VAL A 75 4.07 -4.62 -3.48
N PRO A 76 4.37 -5.72 -2.78
CA PRO A 76 3.69 -6.08 -1.55
C PRO A 76 4.13 -5.23 -0.36
N THR A 77 3.24 -5.06 0.63
CA THR A 77 3.61 -4.52 1.94
C THR A 77 4.37 -5.55 2.77
N GLY A 78 5.27 -5.10 3.65
CA GLY A 78 6.25 -5.94 4.36
C GLY A 78 5.71 -7.21 5.01
N GLY A 79 4.56 -7.14 5.71
CA GLY A 79 3.94 -8.34 6.32
C GLY A 79 3.48 -9.38 5.29
N PHE A 80 2.96 -8.91 4.15
CA PHE A 80 2.58 -9.78 3.03
C PHE A 80 3.81 -10.32 2.31
N LEU A 81 4.82 -9.48 2.08
CA LEU A 81 6.11 -9.91 1.52
C LEU A 81 6.67 -11.09 2.33
N GLN A 82 6.71 -10.98 3.66
CA GLN A 82 7.25 -12.03 4.53
C GLN A 82 6.53 -13.37 4.35
N ARG A 83 5.19 -13.37 4.29
CA ARG A 83 4.42 -14.62 4.05
C ARG A 83 4.67 -15.18 2.66
N GLN A 84 4.78 -14.32 1.67
CA GLN A 84 5.02 -14.72 0.28
C GLN A 84 6.45 -15.25 0.08
N ILE A 85 7.46 -14.69 0.76
CA ILE A 85 8.82 -15.26 0.81
C ILE A 85 8.78 -16.68 1.41
N GLN A 86 8.08 -16.86 2.53
CA GLN A 86 7.94 -18.18 3.16
C GLN A 86 7.23 -19.21 2.27
N ALA A 87 6.34 -18.74 1.41
CA ALA A 87 5.65 -19.55 0.41
C ALA A 87 6.49 -19.81 -0.86
N GLY A 88 7.69 -19.23 -0.97
CA GLY A 88 8.57 -19.42 -2.14
C GLY A 88 8.14 -18.66 -3.38
N VAL A 89 7.40 -17.56 -3.22
CA VAL A 89 6.85 -16.77 -4.33
C VAL A 89 7.91 -15.90 -5.00
N PHE A 90 8.92 -15.45 -4.25
CA PHE A 90 9.94 -14.52 -4.74
C PHE A 90 11.30 -15.19 -4.94
N GLN A 91 12.05 -14.68 -5.93
CA GLN A 91 13.45 -15.04 -6.13
C GLN A 91 14.36 -14.03 -5.41
N PRO A 92 15.54 -14.47 -4.92
CA PRO A 92 16.54 -13.55 -4.38
C PRO A 92 16.98 -12.52 -5.42
N LEU A 93 17.18 -11.27 -4.99
CA LEU A 93 17.71 -10.22 -5.85
C LEU A 93 19.19 -10.46 -6.18
N ASP A 94 19.55 -10.35 -7.45
CA ASP A 94 20.95 -10.28 -7.87
C ASP A 94 21.49 -8.85 -7.63
N LYS A 95 22.00 -8.61 -6.42
CA LYS A 95 22.51 -7.28 -6.03
C LYS A 95 23.64 -6.78 -6.91
N ALA A 96 24.35 -7.65 -7.65
CA ALA A 96 25.38 -7.24 -8.58
C ALA A 96 24.81 -6.49 -9.82
N LYS A 97 23.54 -6.69 -10.12
CA LYS A 97 22.81 -5.97 -11.19
C LYS A 97 22.23 -4.63 -10.73
N LEU A 98 22.27 -4.33 -9.44
CA LEU A 98 21.66 -3.17 -8.82
C LEU A 98 22.74 -2.12 -8.48
N GLY A 99 23.24 -1.41 -9.52
CA GLY A 99 24.30 -0.40 -9.35
C GLY A 99 23.95 0.73 -8.39
N ASN A 100 22.63 1.04 -8.25
CA ASN A 100 22.09 2.05 -7.35
C ASN A 100 21.73 1.51 -5.95
N TYR A 101 22.05 0.24 -5.63
CA TYR A 101 21.73 -0.36 -4.33
C TYR A 101 22.30 0.43 -3.15
N GLY A 102 23.47 1.06 -3.32
CA GLY A 102 24.10 1.91 -2.30
C GLY A 102 23.37 3.22 -2.01
N ASN A 103 22.35 3.59 -2.79
CA ASN A 103 21.49 4.74 -2.56
C ASN A 103 20.42 4.48 -1.49
N LEU A 104 20.19 3.20 -1.15
CA LEU A 104 19.19 2.85 -0.13
C LEU A 104 19.59 3.40 1.24
N TRP A 105 18.59 3.67 2.05
CA TRP A 105 18.76 4.25 3.38
C TRP A 105 18.86 3.15 4.43
N ASP A 106 20.02 3.01 5.07
CA ASP A 106 20.28 1.94 6.05
C ASP A 106 19.24 1.90 7.16
N VAL A 107 18.81 3.07 7.68
CA VAL A 107 17.78 3.15 8.74
C VAL A 107 16.46 2.50 8.32
N ILE A 108 16.08 2.61 7.06
CA ILE A 108 14.86 1.99 6.52
C ILE A 108 15.13 0.51 6.20
N SER A 109 16.29 0.20 5.61
CA SER A 109 16.70 -1.17 5.32
C SER A 109 16.77 -2.05 6.58
N ASP A 110 17.25 -1.50 7.71
CA ASP A 110 17.26 -2.19 9.00
C ASP A 110 15.84 -2.47 9.52
N ARG A 111 14.89 -1.56 9.28
CA ARG A 111 13.48 -1.76 9.66
C ARG A 111 12.80 -2.81 8.80
N THR A 112 13.09 -2.85 7.49
CA THR A 112 12.50 -3.80 6.54
C THR A 112 13.10 -5.20 6.66
N ALA A 113 14.32 -5.34 7.20
CA ALA A 113 14.97 -6.62 7.45
C ALA A 113 14.17 -7.56 8.38
N ARG A 114 13.21 -7.03 9.16
CA ARG A 114 12.28 -7.88 9.93
C ARG A 114 11.35 -8.72 9.06
N PHE A 115 11.04 -8.25 7.86
CA PHE A 115 10.18 -8.93 6.90
C PHE A 115 10.96 -9.76 5.89
N ASP A 116 12.14 -9.27 5.52
CA ASP A 116 13.06 -9.88 4.56
C ASP A 116 14.50 -9.84 5.14
N PRO A 117 14.93 -10.87 5.88
CA PRO A 117 16.26 -10.90 6.46
C PRO A 117 17.35 -10.61 5.42
N ASP A 118 18.29 -9.72 5.77
CA ASP A 118 19.35 -9.22 4.91
C ASP A 118 18.87 -8.48 3.62
N ASN A 119 17.59 -8.13 3.56
CA ASN A 119 16.95 -7.55 2.37
C ASN A 119 17.33 -8.33 1.11
N THR A 120 17.07 -9.64 1.16
CA THR A 120 17.50 -10.60 0.15
C THR A 120 16.59 -10.61 -1.07
N TYR A 121 15.27 -10.43 -0.88
CA TYR A 121 14.24 -10.62 -1.89
C TYR A 121 13.63 -9.32 -2.41
N ALA A 122 13.77 -8.23 -1.67
CA ALA A 122 13.11 -6.97 -2.01
C ALA A 122 13.94 -5.73 -1.66
N ILE A 123 13.57 -4.59 -2.26
CA ILE A 123 14.03 -3.26 -1.87
C ILE A 123 12.85 -2.47 -1.33
N ASN A 124 13.05 -1.58 -0.35
CA ASN A 124 12.01 -0.65 0.03
C ASN A 124 11.74 0.35 -1.09
N TYR A 125 10.47 0.53 -1.41
CA TYR A 125 9.99 1.54 -2.35
C TYR A 125 9.53 2.77 -1.57
N MET A 126 8.40 2.66 -0.90
CA MET A 126 7.82 3.72 -0.09
C MET A 126 7.53 3.21 1.32
N TRP A 127 7.33 4.14 2.25
CA TRP A 127 6.81 3.86 3.58
C TRP A 127 5.90 5.00 4.02
N GLY A 128 5.02 4.70 4.95
CA GLY A 128 4.08 5.68 5.47
C GLY A 128 3.39 5.20 6.73
N THR A 129 2.35 5.91 7.11
CA THR A 129 1.51 5.57 8.25
C THR A 129 0.04 5.50 7.86
N THR A 130 -0.72 4.70 8.61
CA THR A 130 -2.18 4.66 8.54
C THR A 130 -2.75 5.58 9.59
N GLY A 131 -3.62 6.49 9.16
CA GLY A 131 -4.16 7.51 10.04
C GLY A 131 -5.49 8.09 9.54
N ILE A 132 -5.81 9.29 9.99
CA ILE A 132 -7.11 9.91 9.77
C ILE A 132 -6.98 11.07 8.80
N GLY A 133 -7.63 10.94 7.64
CA GLY A 133 -7.85 12.01 6.68
C GLY A 133 -9.17 12.73 6.97
N THR A 134 -9.13 14.05 7.06
CA THR A 134 -10.30 14.86 7.39
C THR A 134 -10.48 16.03 6.44
N ASN A 135 -11.74 16.31 6.08
CA ASN A 135 -12.16 17.65 5.67
C ASN A 135 -12.41 18.43 6.96
N VAL A 136 -11.40 19.22 7.38
CA VAL A 136 -11.34 19.87 8.70
C VAL A 136 -12.58 20.73 8.95
N ASP A 137 -13.01 21.50 7.95
CA ASP A 137 -14.11 22.44 8.10
C ASP A 137 -15.46 21.71 8.27
N LYS A 138 -15.69 20.63 7.50
CA LYS A 138 -16.90 19.82 7.66
C LYS A 138 -16.92 19.04 8.99
N VAL A 139 -15.78 18.52 9.44
CA VAL A 139 -15.72 17.84 10.73
C VAL A 139 -16.00 18.82 11.87
N LYS A 140 -15.45 20.03 11.83
CA LYS A 140 -15.74 21.08 12.83
C LYS A 140 -17.18 21.57 12.78
N GLU A 141 -17.77 21.66 11.60
CA GLU A 141 -19.20 22.01 11.46
C GLU A 141 -20.09 20.99 12.19
N VAL A 142 -19.73 19.69 12.13
CA VAL A 142 -20.54 18.59 12.69
C VAL A 142 -20.26 18.34 14.16
N LEU A 143 -18.98 18.38 14.58
CA LEU A 143 -18.54 18.00 15.95
C LEU A 143 -18.16 19.21 16.81
N GLY A 144 -17.98 20.39 16.24
CA GLY A 144 -17.46 21.59 16.92
C GLY A 144 -15.95 21.75 16.79
N ASP A 145 -15.43 22.87 17.27
CA ASP A 145 -14.01 23.23 17.18
C ASP A 145 -13.07 22.28 17.97
N ASP A 146 -13.58 21.64 19.02
CA ASP A 146 -12.85 20.69 19.86
C ASP A 146 -12.88 19.25 19.30
N ALA A 147 -13.24 19.06 18.02
CA ALA A 147 -13.24 17.75 17.38
C ALA A 147 -11.88 17.06 17.50
N PRO A 148 -11.83 15.77 17.88
CA PRO A 148 -10.57 15.05 18.13
C PRO A 148 -9.91 14.59 16.83
N LEU A 149 -9.42 15.51 16.01
CA LEU A 149 -8.91 15.24 14.65
C LEU A 149 -7.67 14.32 14.64
N ASP A 150 -6.93 14.25 15.75
CA ASP A 150 -5.72 13.46 15.93
C ASP A 150 -5.93 12.19 16.78
N SER A 151 -7.17 11.78 16.98
CA SER A 151 -7.51 10.64 17.85
C SER A 151 -8.38 9.62 17.12
N LEU A 152 -8.10 8.35 17.36
CA LEU A 152 -8.96 7.23 16.91
C LEU A 152 -10.40 7.34 17.47
N ALA A 153 -10.63 8.13 18.52
CA ALA A 153 -11.96 8.45 19.01
C ALA A 153 -12.84 9.13 17.94
N LEU A 154 -12.23 9.81 16.95
CA LEU A 154 -12.98 10.41 15.85
C LEU A 154 -13.79 9.35 15.09
N ILE A 155 -13.21 8.16 14.89
CA ILE A 155 -13.75 7.08 14.04
C ILE A 155 -14.23 5.84 14.80
N PHE A 156 -13.90 5.72 16.09
CA PHE A 156 -14.30 4.56 16.89
C PHE A 156 -15.24 4.90 18.06
N ASP A 157 -15.46 6.18 18.37
CA ASP A 157 -16.52 6.58 19.29
C ASP A 157 -17.87 6.63 18.53
N PRO A 158 -18.87 5.78 18.90
CA PRO A 158 -20.16 5.77 18.23
C PRO A 158 -20.90 7.13 18.24
N ALA A 159 -20.69 7.95 19.27
CA ALA A 159 -21.34 9.26 19.37
C ALA A 159 -20.75 10.27 18.35
N ASN A 160 -19.46 10.18 18.04
CA ASN A 160 -18.83 10.96 16.97
C ASN A 160 -19.29 10.43 15.59
N MET A 161 -19.24 9.11 15.41
CA MET A 161 -19.58 8.46 14.13
C MET A 161 -21.04 8.68 13.73
N GLU A 162 -21.97 8.66 14.69
CA GLU A 162 -23.39 8.97 14.43
C GLU A 162 -23.57 10.35 13.80
N LYS A 163 -22.85 11.36 14.29
CA LYS A 163 -22.88 12.71 13.74
C LYS A 163 -22.18 12.79 12.39
N LEU A 164 -20.97 12.20 12.27
CA LEU A 164 -20.15 12.21 11.06
C LEU A 164 -20.80 11.48 9.88
N ALA A 165 -21.73 10.55 10.15
CA ALA A 165 -22.53 9.91 9.10
C ALA A 165 -23.22 10.90 8.17
N SER A 166 -23.56 12.11 8.67
CA SER A 166 -24.20 13.16 7.88
C SER A 166 -23.31 13.77 6.79
N CYS A 167 -21.97 13.71 6.96
CA CYS A 167 -21.02 14.26 6.00
C CYS A 167 -20.15 13.19 5.31
N GLY A 168 -20.37 11.91 5.63
CA GLY A 168 -19.76 10.76 4.98
C GLY A 168 -18.42 10.32 5.59
N VAL A 169 -18.32 9.02 5.86
CA VAL A 169 -17.12 8.38 6.42
C VAL A 169 -16.74 7.15 5.59
N HIS A 170 -15.51 7.08 5.12
CA HIS A 170 -14.96 5.92 4.42
C HIS A 170 -13.91 5.22 5.27
N PHE A 171 -13.91 3.89 5.23
CA PHE A 171 -12.87 3.06 5.84
C PHE A 171 -12.13 2.27 4.77
N LEU A 172 -10.85 2.00 5.00
CA LEU A 172 -10.09 1.06 4.18
C LEU A 172 -10.76 -0.32 4.17
N ASP A 173 -10.75 -1.01 3.05
CA ASP A 173 -11.08 -2.45 2.98
C ASP A 173 -9.83 -3.27 3.25
N ALA A 174 -9.24 -3.10 4.43
CA ALA A 174 -7.97 -3.67 4.83
C ALA A 174 -7.99 -4.12 6.30
N PRO A 175 -8.34 -5.38 6.59
CA PRO A 175 -8.43 -5.87 7.97
C PRO A 175 -7.09 -5.79 8.72
N ASP A 176 -5.96 -5.96 8.01
CA ASP A 176 -4.62 -5.87 8.60
C ASP A 176 -4.25 -4.42 9.02
N GLU A 177 -5.06 -3.42 8.64
CA GLU A 177 -4.97 -2.01 9.06
C GLU A 177 -5.98 -1.71 10.18
N LEU A 178 -7.23 -2.15 9.99
CA LEU A 178 -8.34 -1.74 10.85
C LEU A 178 -8.36 -2.47 12.20
N PHE A 179 -7.98 -3.76 12.26
CA PHE A 179 -7.88 -4.48 13.52
C PHE A 179 -6.80 -3.90 14.44
N PRO A 180 -5.56 -3.65 13.98
CA PRO A 180 -4.55 -2.96 14.79
C PRO A 180 -5.00 -1.58 15.29
N ALA A 181 -5.64 -0.77 14.43
CA ALA A 181 -6.15 0.54 14.83
C ALA A 181 -7.23 0.42 15.93
N ALA A 182 -8.18 -0.51 15.79
CA ALA A 182 -9.20 -0.76 16.80
C ALA A 182 -8.62 -1.28 18.12
N LEU A 183 -7.64 -2.18 18.07
CA LEU A 183 -6.91 -2.68 19.25
C LEU A 183 -6.16 -1.53 19.95
N THR A 184 -5.46 -0.69 19.19
CA THR A 184 -4.76 0.49 19.72
C THR A 184 -5.72 1.44 20.42
N TYR A 185 -6.89 1.70 19.85
CA TYR A 185 -7.92 2.52 20.49
C TYR A 185 -8.42 1.92 21.82
N LEU A 186 -8.51 0.59 21.90
CA LEU A 186 -8.90 -0.14 23.12
C LEU A 186 -7.75 -0.24 24.14
N GLY A 187 -6.55 0.26 23.85
CA GLY A 187 -5.36 0.12 24.70
C GLY A 187 -4.82 -1.30 24.77
N ILE A 188 -5.06 -2.09 23.73
CA ILE A 188 -4.62 -3.48 23.58
C ILE A 188 -3.46 -3.51 22.59
N ASP A 189 -2.50 -4.44 22.77
CA ASP A 189 -1.38 -4.63 21.86
C ASP A 189 -1.89 -4.85 20.42
N PRO A 190 -1.53 -3.97 19.45
CA PRO A 190 -1.93 -4.11 18.05
C PRO A 190 -1.44 -5.40 17.39
N ASN A 191 -0.44 -6.05 17.96
CA ASN A 191 0.11 -7.32 17.49
C ASN A 191 -0.45 -8.55 18.24
N THR A 192 -1.48 -8.39 19.08
CA THR A 192 -2.08 -9.52 19.79
C THR A 192 -2.60 -10.58 18.81
N HIS A 193 -2.45 -11.83 19.18
CA HIS A 193 -3.04 -12.98 18.51
C HIS A 193 -4.20 -13.59 19.32
N ASP A 194 -4.54 -12.96 20.45
CA ASP A 194 -5.59 -13.44 21.33
C ASP A 194 -6.96 -13.30 20.65
N LYS A 195 -7.75 -14.37 20.71
CA LYS A 195 -9.05 -14.42 20.06
C LYS A 195 -10.07 -13.48 20.70
N GLU A 196 -9.99 -13.31 22.02
CA GLU A 196 -10.95 -12.45 22.75
C GLU A 196 -10.66 -10.98 22.46
N ASP A 197 -9.40 -10.60 22.34
CA ASP A 197 -8.99 -9.25 21.96
C ASP A 197 -9.40 -8.90 20.52
N LEU A 198 -9.21 -9.83 19.58
CA LEU A 198 -9.67 -9.67 18.20
C LEU A 198 -11.20 -9.57 18.12
N GLU A 199 -11.93 -10.30 18.98
CA GLU A 199 -13.40 -10.18 19.06
C GLU A 199 -13.82 -8.81 19.64
N LYS A 200 -13.13 -8.26 20.66
CA LYS A 200 -13.37 -6.91 21.17
C LYS A 200 -13.17 -5.85 20.09
N ALA A 201 -12.09 -5.96 19.30
CA ALA A 201 -11.83 -5.07 18.17
C ALA A 201 -12.94 -5.16 17.11
N ALA A 202 -13.41 -6.38 16.81
CA ALA A 202 -14.53 -6.59 15.89
C ALA A 202 -15.82 -5.94 16.41
N GLN A 203 -16.17 -6.14 17.68
CA GLN A 203 -17.35 -5.54 18.31
C GLN A 203 -17.30 -4.01 18.30
N LEU A 204 -16.12 -3.42 18.52
CA LEU A 204 -15.93 -1.98 18.40
C LEU A 204 -16.22 -1.50 16.96
N MET A 205 -15.65 -2.16 15.95
CA MET A 205 -15.91 -1.82 14.55
C MET A 205 -17.39 -2.04 14.15
N GLU A 206 -18.03 -3.09 14.67
CA GLU A 206 -19.47 -3.33 14.47
C GLU A 206 -20.34 -2.22 15.06
N SER A 207 -19.95 -1.65 16.22
CA SER A 207 -20.70 -0.56 16.85
C SER A 207 -20.75 0.71 16.00
N VAL A 208 -19.73 0.97 15.19
CA VAL A 208 -19.63 2.13 14.29
C VAL A 208 -20.00 1.80 12.84
N ARG A 209 -20.14 0.52 12.51
CA ARG A 209 -20.45 0.04 11.16
C ARG A 209 -21.67 0.74 10.49
N PRO A 210 -22.79 1.00 11.20
CA PRO A 210 -23.96 1.68 10.60
C PRO A 210 -23.65 3.08 10.05
N HIS A 211 -22.59 3.70 10.52
CA HIS A 211 -22.18 5.07 10.18
C HIS A 211 -21.07 5.12 9.11
N ILE A 212 -20.55 3.96 8.70
CA ILE A 212 -19.54 3.85 7.63
C ILE A 212 -20.27 3.77 6.29
N GLN A 213 -20.06 4.77 5.44
CA GLN A 213 -20.69 4.84 4.14
C GLN A 213 -20.10 3.79 3.17
N LYS A 214 -18.77 3.59 3.22
CA LYS A 214 -18.08 2.69 2.30
C LYS A 214 -16.80 2.11 2.91
N PHE A 215 -16.51 0.86 2.53
CA PHE A 215 -15.19 0.25 2.66
C PHE A 215 -14.54 0.20 1.28
N HIS A 216 -13.45 0.92 1.10
CA HIS A 216 -12.68 0.94 -0.14
C HIS A 216 -11.28 1.52 0.08
N SER A 217 -10.26 0.93 -0.54
CA SER A 217 -8.87 1.29 -0.27
C SER A 217 -8.30 2.35 -1.24
N SER A 218 -9.06 2.87 -2.20
CA SER A 218 -8.58 3.92 -3.12
C SER A 218 -9.59 5.05 -3.37
N GLU A 219 -10.90 4.77 -3.42
CA GLU A 219 -11.90 5.79 -3.77
C GLU A 219 -11.99 6.97 -2.80
N TYR A 220 -11.56 6.78 -1.53
CA TYR A 220 -11.59 7.85 -0.53
C TYR A 220 -10.70 9.05 -0.90
N ILE A 221 -9.67 8.85 -1.74
CA ILE A 221 -8.78 9.92 -2.22
C ILE A 221 -9.61 10.99 -2.95
N ASN A 222 -10.35 10.57 -3.98
CA ASN A 222 -11.20 11.48 -4.74
C ASN A 222 -12.41 11.99 -3.93
N ALA A 223 -12.99 11.12 -3.09
CA ALA A 223 -14.12 11.50 -2.25
C ALA A 223 -13.76 12.60 -1.24
N LEU A 224 -12.56 12.53 -0.61
CA LEU A 224 -12.02 13.61 0.22
C LEU A 224 -11.72 14.86 -0.62
N ALA A 225 -10.99 14.70 -1.75
CA ALA A 225 -10.59 15.81 -2.61
C ALA A 225 -11.77 16.64 -3.11
N ASN A 226 -12.87 15.98 -3.46
CA ASN A 226 -14.10 16.62 -3.92
C ASN A 226 -14.96 17.18 -2.77
N GLY A 227 -14.67 16.77 -1.51
CA GLY A 227 -15.51 17.08 -0.36
C GLY A 227 -16.80 16.26 -0.29
N ASP A 228 -16.85 15.09 -0.94
CA ASP A 228 -18.01 14.17 -0.89
C ASP A 228 -18.12 13.48 0.47
N ILE A 229 -16.98 13.30 1.15
CA ILE A 229 -16.88 12.79 2.51
C ILE A 229 -16.09 13.74 3.42
N CYS A 230 -16.26 13.60 4.73
CA CYS A 230 -15.56 14.43 5.69
C CYS A 230 -14.45 13.69 6.45
N VAL A 231 -14.49 12.37 6.53
CA VAL A 231 -13.50 11.55 7.23
C VAL A 231 -13.17 10.29 6.45
N ALA A 232 -11.90 9.93 6.42
CA ALA A 232 -11.45 8.61 6.03
C ALA A 232 -10.37 8.11 6.99
N ILE A 233 -10.38 6.82 7.34
CA ILE A 233 -9.16 6.16 7.76
C ILE A 233 -8.43 5.70 6.50
N GLY A 234 -7.19 6.16 6.33
CA GLY A 234 -6.45 5.99 5.09
C GLY A 234 -4.94 6.11 5.29
N TRP A 235 -4.22 5.98 4.19
CA TRP A 235 -2.77 6.09 4.17
C TRP A 235 -2.32 7.54 4.00
N SER A 236 -1.20 7.90 4.65
CA SER A 236 -0.71 9.28 4.73
C SER A 236 -0.61 9.97 3.37
N GLY A 237 0.11 9.40 2.41
CA GLY A 237 0.30 10.01 1.10
C GLY A 237 -0.99 10.12 0.28
N ASP A 238 -1.89 9.15 0.38
CA ASP A 238 -3.19 9.20 -0.30
C ASP A 238 -4.04 10.38 0.17
N VAL A 239 -4.07 10.63 1.49
CA VAL A 239 -4.77 11.80 2.05
C VAL A 239 -4.07 13.09 1.62
N LEU A 240 -2.73 13.10 1.53
CA LEU A 240 -1.97 14.25 1.04
C LEU A 240 -2.18 14.47 -0.47
N GLN A 241 -2.30 13.41 -1.27
CA GLN A 241 -2.73 13.52 -2.67
C GLN A 241 -4.14 14.12 -2.78
N ALA A 242 -5.07 13.69 -1.92
CA ALA A 242 -6.41 14.30 -1.88
C ALA A 242 -6.33 15.80 -1.57
N ARG A 243 -5.45 16.21 -0.63
CA ARG A 243 -5.17 17.62 -0.32
C ARG A 243 -4.64 18.36 -1.56
N GLY A 244 -3.67 17.80 -2.25
CA GLY A 244 -3.10 18.36 -3.47
C GLY A 244 -4.16 18.55 -4.58
N ARG A 245 -4.95 17.49 -4.84
CA ARG A 245 -6.05 17.55 -5.83
C ARG A 245 -7.09 18.63 -5.50
N ALA A 246 -7.46 18.80 -4.21
CA ALA A 246 -8.39 19.84 -3.78
C ALA A 246 -7.81 21.26 -4.00
N GLN A 247 -6.51 21.44 -3.70
CA GLN A 247 -5.79 22.70 -3.92
C GLN A 247 -5.70 23.06 -5.41
N GLU A 248 -5.35 22.10 -6.26
CA GLU A 248 -5.30 22.26 -7.72
C GLU A 248 -6.66 22.63 -8.30
N ALA A 249 -7.71 21.96 -7.84
CA ALA A 249 -9.09 22.23 -8.22
C ALA A 249 -9.63 23.58 -7.67
N LYS A 250 -8.95 24.17 -6.68
CA LYS A 250 -9.36 25.40 -5.98
C LYS A 250 -10.81 25.35 -5.49
N ASN A 251 -11.24 24.17 -5.04
CA ASN A 251 -12.63 23.93 -4.63
C ASN A 251 -12.94 24.32 -3.18
N GLY A 252 -11.94 24.79 -2.42
CA GLY A 252 -12.07 25.25 -1.05
C GLY A 252 -12.14 24.13 -0.01
N VAL A 253 -11.90 22.87 -0.38
CA VAL A 253 -11.87 21.75 0.55
C VAL A 253 -10.53 21.76 1.34
N ASN A 254 -10.64 21.81 2.67
CA ASN A 254 -9.52 21.91 3.59
C ASN A 254 -9.22 20.51 4.17
N ILE A 255 -8.21 19.80 3.59
CA ILE A 255 -7.86 18.43 3.97
C ILE A 255 -6.63 18.42 4.86
N ALA A 256 -6.72 17.67 5.98
CA ALA A 256 -5.60 17.35 6.85
C ALA A 256 -5.46 15.82 7.01
N TYR A 257 -4.21 15.36 7.15
CA TYR A 257 -3.87 14.04 7.63
C TYR A 257 -3.32 14.13 9.04
N ASN A 258 -3.79 13.27 9.92
CA ASN A 258 -3.31 13.18 11.30
C ASN A 258 -3.01 11.72 11.65
N PRO A 259 -1.74 11.39 11.99
CA PRO A 259 -1.46 10.12 12.64
C PRO A 259 -2.15 10.12 14.01
N PRO A 260 -2.84 9.01 14.39
CA PRO A 260 -3.50 8.94 15.68
C PRO A 260 -2.52 9.04 16.86
N LYS A 261 -2.85 9.87 17.83
CA LYS A 261 -2.03 10.03 19.05
C LYS A 261 -1.97 8.77 19.92
N GLU A 262 -2.94 7.88 19.80
CA GLU A 262 -2.96 6.58 20.48
C GLU A 262 -1.92 5.61 19.90
N GLY A 263 -1.49 5.85 18.66
CA GLY A 263 -0.53 5.07 17.92
C GLY A 263 -0.93 4.89 16.46
N ALA A 264 0.03 5.03 15.56
CA ALA A 264 -0.17 4.84 14.13
C ALA A 264 0.56 3.59 13.63
N LEU A 265 -0.09 2.82 12.76
CA LEU A 265 0.59 1.75 12.03
C LEU A 265 1.57 2.37 11.05
N MET A 266 2.83 1.95 11.13
CA MET A 266 3.87 2.26 10.14
C MET A 266 4.08 1.04 9.25
N TRP A 267 3.99 1.23 7.93
CA TRP A 267 4.12 0.17 6.95
C TRP A 267 5.20 0.51 5.92
N PHE A 268 5.66 -0.54 5.21
CA PHE A 268 6.72 -0.45 4.21
C PHE A 268 6.30 -1.25 2.99
N ASP A 269 6.27 -0.62 1.82
CA ASP A 269 6.04 -1.28 0.55
C ASP A 269 7.36 -1.62 -0.13
N MET A 270 7.43 -2.82 -0.64
CA MET A 270 8.66 -3.45 -1.07
C MET A 270 8.55 -3.92 -2.51
N MET A 271 9.48 -3.53 -3.38
CA MET A 271 9.56 -4.05 -4.74
C MET A 271 10.28 -5.40 -4.73
N ALA A 272 9.61 -6.43 -5.23
CA ALA A 272 10.13 -7.79 -5.30
C ALA A 272 9.92 -8.40 -6.69
N ILE A 273 10.73 -9.42 -7.02
CA ILE A 273 10.70 -10.14 -8.30
C ILE A 273 10.09 -11.53 -8.06
N PRO A 274 8.94 -11.87 -8.67
CA PRO A 274 8.37 -13.22 -8.59
C PRO A 274 9.34 -14.29 -9.10
N VAL A 275 9.27 -15.50 -8.53
CA VAL A 275 10.12 -16.63 -8.96
C VAL A 275 9.84 -17.04 -10.41
N ASP A 276 8.62 -16.78 -10.89
CA ASP A 276 8.14 -17.07 -12.24
C ASP A 276 8.11 -15.84 -13.17
N ALA A 277 8.83 -14.77 -12.80
CA ALA A 277 8.93 -13.56 -13.62
C ALA A 277 9.40 -13.89 -15.05
N PRO A 278 8.66 -13.45 -16.08
CA PRO A 278 9.03 -13.71 -17.48
C PRO A 278 10.35 -13.05 -17.90
N ASN A 279 10.65 -11.86 -17.37
CA ASN A 279 11.85 -11.08 -17.68
C ASN A 279 12.59 -10.58 -16.41
N PRO A 280 13.27 -11.48 -15.64
CA PRO A 280 13.96 -11.08 -14.42
C PRO A 280 15.11 -10.09 -14.66
N GLU A 281 15.71 -10.07 -15.85
CA GLU A 281 16.73 -9.08 -16.22
C GLU A 281 16.11 -7.67 -16.33
N GLY A 282 14.97 -7.56 -17.02
CA GLY A 282 14.20 -6.32 -17.11
C GLY A 282 13.70 -5.86 -15.74
N ALA A 283 13.28 -6.80 -14.88
CA ALA A 283 12.89 -6.52 -13.50
C ALA A 283 14.03 -5.85 -12.71
N HIS A 284 15.25 -6.40 -12.76
CA HIS A 284 16.39 -5.80 -12.10
C HIS A 284 16.72 -4.39 -12.64
N LYS A 285 16.56 -4.17 -13.96
CA LYS A 285 16.72 -2.83 -14.55
C LYS A 285 15.68 -1.85 -13.99
N PHE A 286 14.42 -2.29 -13.83
CA PHE A 286 13.37 -1.44 -13.26
C PHE A 286 13.65 -1.12 -11.78
N LEU A 287 14.03 -2.11 -10.96
CA LEU A 287 14.43 -1.87 -9.58
C LEU A 287 15.61 -0.89 -9.50
N ASN A 288 16.64 -1.10 -10.34
CA ASN A 288 17.81 -0.22 -10.37
C ASN A 288 17.46 1.21 -10.82
N PHE A 289 16.55 1.36 -11.79
CA PHE A 289 16.01 2.65 -12.22
C PHE A 289 15.27 3.37 -11.09
N MET A 290 14.42 2.64 -10.36
CA MET A 290 13.69 3.22 -9.21
C MET A 290 14.61 3.57 -8.04
N MET A 291 15.74 2.90 -7.87
CA MET A 291 16.76 3.26 -6.85
C MET A 291 17.64 4.45 -7.24
N ASP A 292 17.53 5.01 -8.44
CA ASP A 292 18.13 6.31 -8.74
C ASP A 292 17.51 7.40 -7.87
N GLY A 293 18.33 8.27 -7.27
CA GLY A 293 17.84 9.27 -6.31
C GLY A 293 16.84 10.25 -6.91
N GLN A 294 17.04 10.68 -8.16
CA GLN A 294 16.12 11.61 -8.83
C GLN A 294 14.80 10.93 -9.19
N ASN A 295 14.86 9.68 -9.64
CA ASN A 295 13.64 8.92 -10.00
C ASN A 295 12.81 8.62 -8.75
N MET A 296 13.44 8.20 -7.66
CA MET A 296 12.75 7.94 -6.40
C MET A 296 12.15 9.22 -5.81
N ALA A 297 12.89 10.33 -5.87
CA ALA A 297 12.36 11.62 -5.43
C ALA A 297 11.18 12.08 -6.29
N ALA A 298 11.23 11.92 -7.62
CA ALA A 298 10.12 12.25 -8.50
C ALA A 298 8.87 11.44 -8.13
N ALA A 299 9.01 10.15 -7.84
CA ALA A 299 7.92 9.32 -7.35
C ALA A 299 7.37 9.86 -6.02
N SER A 300 8.22 10.08 -5.00
CA SER A 300 7.81 10.63 -3.69
C SER A 300 7.13 12.00 -3.80
N ASN A 301 7.67 12.90 -4.62
CA ASN A 301 7.13 14.24 -4.82
C ASN A 301 5.72 14.20 -5.44
N TYR A 302 5.43 13.17 -6.25
CA TYR A 302 4.13 12.98 -6.87
C TYR A 302 3.12 12.32 -5.94
N VAL A 303 3.54 11.26 -5.22
CA VAL A 303 2.63 10.45 -4.39
C VAL A 303 2.56 10.91 -2.92
N PHE A 304 3.41 11.84 -2.49
CA PHE A 304 3.50 12.34 -1.12
C PHE A 304 3.79 11.25 -0.06
N TYR A 305 4.55 10.22 -0.42
CA TYR A 305 5.05 9.22 0.51
C TYR A 305 6.55 9.34 0.73
N ALA A 306 6.97 9.03 1.93
CA ALA A 306 8.38 8.86 2.24
C ALA A 306 8.94 7.61 1.55
N ASN A 307 10.21 7.66 1.17
CA ASN A 307 10.89 6.57 0.48
C ASN A 307 12.09 6.03 1.27
N GLY A 308 12.58 4.85 0.88
CA GLY A 308 13.73 4.21 1.48
C GLY A 308 15.08 4.54 0.81
N ASN A 309 15.16 5.63 0.06
CA ASN A 309 16.35 6.02 -0.68
C ASN A 309 16.99 7.28 -0.10
N LYS A 310 18.20 7.16 0.46
CA LYS A 310 18.92 8.29 1.05
C LYS A 310 19.34 9.32 -0.01
N ALA A 311 19.72 8.88 -1.20
CA ALA A 311 20.14 9.78 -2.26
C ALA A 311 18.97 10.60 -2.84
N ALA A 312 17.72 10.16 -2.62
CA ALA A 312 16.54 10.91 -3.04
C ALA A 312 16.27 12.16 -2.20
N GLN A 313 16.78 12.21 -0.96
CA GLN A 313 16.43 13.26 0.00
C GLN A 313 16.79 14.67 -0.51
N GLU A 314 17.89 14.83 -1.26
CA GLU A 314 18.32 16.12 -1.82
C GLU A 314 17.45 16.63 -3.00
N PHE A 315 16.61 15.76 -3.57
CA PHE A 315 15.73 16.09 -4.71
C PHE A 315 14.26 16.21 -4.31
N LEU A 316 13.93 15.99 -3.03
CA LEU A 316 12.58 16.15 -2.53
C LEU A 316 12.19 17.63 -2.46
N VAL A 317 10.95 17.93 -2.85
CA VAL A 317 10.40 19.28 -2.72
C VAL A 317 10.05 19.58 -1.24
N PRO A 318 10.07 20.87 -0.82
CA PRO A 318 9.76 21.25 0.57
C PRO A 318 8.41 20.71 1.06
N ASP A 319 7.39 20.70 0.20
CA ASP A 319 6.05 20.20 0.52
C ASP A 319 6.01 18.70 0.86
N VAL A 320 7.10 17.98 0.59
CA VAL A 320 7.25 16.55 0.89
C VAL A 320 8.24 16.35 2.04
N ILE A 321 9.46 16.91 1.95
CA ILE A 321 10.51 16.63 2.94
C ILE A 321 10.25 17.32 4.29
N ASP A 322 9.61 18.50 4.27
CA ASP A 322 9.32 19.29 5.47
C ASP A 322 7.91 19.02 6.04
N ASP A 323 7.09 18.20 5.36
CA ASP A 323 5.76 17.84 5.85
C ASP A 323 5.86 16.69 6.88
N PRO A 324 5.50 16.92 8.17
CA PRO A 324 5.56 15.89 9.20
C PRO A 324 4.57 14.73 8.98
N ALA A 325 3.62 14.89 8.08
CA ALA A 325 2.73 13.80 7.65
C ALA A 325 3.43 12.83 6.69
N VAL A 326 4.48 13.28 5.98
CA VAL A 326 5.32 12.46 5.08
C VAL A 326 6.55 11.94 5.84
N TYR A 327 7.33 12.85 6.41
CA TYR A 327 8.53 12.56 7.19
C TYR A 327 8.31 12.97 8.67
N PRO A 328 7.66 12.10 9.48
CA PRO A 328 7.38 12.39 10.87
C PRO A 328 8.67 12.66 11.67
N PRO A 329 8.67 13.61 12.60
CA PRO A 329 9.81 13.81 13.50
C PRO A 329 10.02 12.58 14.39
N ALA A 330 11.23 12.44 14.94
CA ALA A 330 11.63 11.26 15.71
C ALA A 330 10.66 10.95 16.86
N GLU A 331 10.16 11.96 17.54
CA GLU A 331 9.22 11.82 18.66
C GLU A 331 7.87 11.22 18.20
N ALA A 332 7.40 11.58 17.01
CA ALA A 332 6.16 11.02 16.45
C ALA A 332 6.33 9.55 16.03
N LEU A 333 7.56 9.16 15.67
CA LEU A 333 7.87 7.76 15.34
C LEU A 333 7.88 6.85 16.59
N GLU A 334 8.06 7.38 17.79
CA GLU A 334 8.03 6.61 19.05
C GLU A 334 6.65 6.03 19.34
N THR A 335 5.58 6.68 18.86
CA THR A 335 4.19 6.21 19.02
C THR A 335 3.73 5.31 17.87
N THR A 336 4.58 5.10 16.86
CA THR A 336 4.23 4.17 15.76
C THR A 336 4.51 2.73 16.14
N TYR A 337 3.72 1.83 15.57
CA TYR A 337 3.96 0.39 15.66
C TYR A 337 4.05 -0.23 14.26
N ILE A 338 4.69 -1.38 14.17
CA ILE A 338 4.77 -2.18 12.96
C ILE A 338 3.94 -3.45 13.19
N LYS A 339 3.10 -3.79 12.23
CA LYS A 339 2.27 -5.01 12.30
C LYS A 339 3.06 -6.23 11.86
N ASP A 340 3.09 -7.24 12.74
CA ASP A 340 3.58 -8.55 12.39
C ASP A 340 2.49 -9.38 11.67
N PRO A 341 2.84 -10.20 10.67
CA PRO A 341 1.85 -11.04 9.99
C PRO A 341 1.16 -11.98 10.96
N TYR A 342 -0.15 -12.13 10.81
CA TYR A 342 -0.89 -13.12 11.59
C TYR A 342 -0.49 -14.54 11.21
N PRO A 343 -0.32 -15.46 12.19
CA PRO A 343 -0.28 -16.89 11.89
C PRO A 343 -1.53 -17.33 11.12
N ALA A 344 -1.42 -18.28 10.21
CA ALA A 344 -2.49 -18.71 9.31
C ALA A 344 -3.84 -19.02 9.99
N LYS A 345 -3.82 -19.54 11.24
CA LYS A 345 -5.06 -19.81 12.01
C LYS A 345 -5.72 -18.50 12.46
N VAL A 346 -4.92 -17.52 12.89
CA VAL A 346 -5.41 -16.20 13.32
C VAL A 346 -5.92 -15.42 12.12
N GLN A 347 -5.18 -15.41 11.01
CA GLN A 347 -5.59 -14.76 9.74
C GLN A 347 -6.98 -15.23 9.30
N ARG A 348 -7.25 -16.56 9.32
CA ARG A 348 -8.60 -17.08 8.99
C ARG A 348 -9.69 -16.57 9.94
N SER A 349 -9.35 -16.33 11.20
CA SER A 349 -10.31 -15.75 12.16
C SER A 349 -10.56 -14.28 11.87
N VAL A 350 -9.52 -13.50 11.63
CA VAL A 350 -9.63 -12.08 11.24
C VAL A 350 -10.44 -11.92 9.96
N THR A 351 -10.18 -12.74 8.92
CA THR A 351 -10.96 -12.71 7.67
C THR A 351 -12.47 -12.96 7.91
N ARG A 352 -12.82 -13.90 8.79
CA ARG A 352 -14.24 -14.16 9.13
C ARG A 352 -14.86 -12.99 9.89
N LEU A 353 -14.15 -12.43 10.87
CA LEU A 353 -14.60 -11.26 11.61
C LEU A 353 -14.78 -10.06 10.67
N TRP A 354 -13.84 -9.84 9.76
CA TRP A 354 -13.92 -8.78 8.77
C TRP A 354 -15.13 -8.90 7.84
N THR A 355 -15.42 -10.13 7.38
CA THR A 355 -16.61 -10.40 6.58
C THR A 355 -17.89 -10.07 7.36
N ARG A 356 -17.96 -10.43 8.65
CA ARG A 356 -19.08 -10.12 9.54
C ARG A 356 -19.25 -8.60 9.71
N ILE A 357 -18.17 -7.89 9.98
CA ILE A 357 -18.18 -6.43 10.10
C ILE A 357 -18.72 -5.77 8.82
N LYS A 358 -18.16 -6.14 7.66
CA LYS A 358 -18.59 -5.52 6.39
C LYS A 358 -20.03 -5.80 6.05
N SER A 359 -20.51 -7.01 6.29
CA SER A 359 -21.89 -7.40 5.99
C SER A 359 -22.93 -6.73 6.90
N GLY A 360 -22.52 -6.29 8.10
CA GLY A 360 -23.42 -5.67 9.08
C GLY A 360 -24.46 -6.63 9.68
N VAL A 361 -24.20 -7.96 9.63
CA VAL A 361 -25.07 -9.03 10.15
C VAL A 361 -24.30 -9.98 11.05
#